data_b465969b1e3a05a82b071cc5b3d73a52
#
_entry.id   b465969b1e3a05a82b071cc5b3d73a52
#
_cell.length_a   1.000
_cell.length_b   1.000
_cell.length_c   1.000
_cell.angle_alpha   90.00
_cell.angle_beta   90.00
_cell.angle_gamma   90.00
#
_symmetry.space_group_name_H-M   'P 1'
#
loop_
_entity.id
_entity.type
_entity.pdbx_description
1 polymer ?
#
loop_
_entity_poly.entity_id
_entity_poly.type
_entity_poly.pdbx_seq_one_letter_code
_entity_poly.pdbx_strand_id
1 'polypeptide(L)'
;MSKKAAVVGAGISGLYASLLLEQRGYEVDLFDKSSSIGGRLNSIEKSGFILDQGFHVMQTGYPLASSVFDYDQLGCRAFEPGALVIRPGSKSKIWRFSDPFRRPLKGFMGIFNLFTSPINLLRVGLLRWKVSRTKDEDLFLQKSQSTFNFLRSQGFTENFIHTFFRPLFGGIFLESNLRTDSRMFNFVFKNMSRGNMVLPKHGISSCAEQLYQKLTCTNLKLQTEVTIKSDKELTFGGQSHSYDVIIQAFSPQDQNISRDVWTIYFAAPKSPLNGKYIMLNSTVSKPENIISHLAVPSDIQPNYAPRGQSLVAVTVVGEDARKQSLLDKKSIEKSVLSELSNWFPEQISSWRTLDVQYIKSALPELDSTHYDNLKNRNQPHSCGDHTFHGSVEGALLSARYAVDESTKTTL
;
A
#
# COMPACT_ATOMS: atom_id res chain seq x y z
N MET A 1 20.40 30.29 20.09
CA MET A 1 19.03 30.25 19.54
C MET A 1 18.70 28.82 19.20
N SER A 2 17.48 28.34 19.51
CA SER A 2 17.04 27.04 19.07
C SER A 2 16.95 26.99 17.53
N LYS A 3 17.37 25.90 16.92
CA LYS A 3 17.23 25.70 15.47
C LYS A 3 15.77 25.46 15.13
N LYS A 4 15.27 26.08 14.06
CA LYS A 4 13.88 25.95 13.62
C LYS A 4 13.77 25.21 12.30
N ALA A 5 12.83 24.26 12.23
CA ALA A 5 12.53 23.54 11.00
C ALA A 5 11.06 23.65 10.64
N ALA A 6 10.76 23.63 9.36
CA ALA A 6 9.40 23.47 8.85
C ALA A 6 9.27 22.17 8.07
N VAL A 7 8.19 21.45 8.31
CA VAL A 7 7.81 20.27 7.52
C VAL A 7 6.45 20.55 6.91
N VAL A 8 6.35 20.43 5.59
CA VAL A 8 5.08 20.67 4.85
C VAL A 8 4.53 19.37 4.33
N GLY A 9 3.40 18.95 4.93
CA GLY A 9 2.73 17.68 4.72
C GLY A 9 2.81 16.79 5.96
N ALA A 10 1.66 16.55 6.62
CA ALA A 10 1.55 15.72 7.83
C ALA A 10 1.17 14.26 7.51
N GLY A 11 1.61 13.74 6.35
CA GLY A 11 1.60 12.31 6.03
C GLY A 11 2.69 11.56 6.80
N ILE A 12 2.79 10.23 6.59
CA ILE A 12 3.78 9.38 7.29
C ILE A 12 5.23 9.89 7.11
N SER A 13 5.60 10.35 5.91
CA SER A 13 6.94 10.90 5.67
C SER A 13 7.18 12.16 6.48
N GLY A 14 6.22 13.10 6.51
CA GLY A 14 6.36 14.35 7.25
C GLY A 14 6.36 14.15 8.75
N LEU A 15 5.49 13.29 9.27
CA LEU A 15 5.50 12.93 10.70
C LEU A 15 6.83 12.31 11.12
N TYR A 16 7.38 11.41 10.30
CA TYR A 16 8.67 10.81 10.61
C TYR A 16 9.84 11.79 10.44
N ALA A 17 9.80 12.67 9.44
CA ALA A 17 10.78 13.75 9.28
C ALA A 17 10.76 14.69 10.50
N SER A 18 9.57 15.06 10.99
CA SER A 18 9.43 15.89 12.19
C SER A 18 10.05 15.22 13.41
N LEU A 19 9.78 13.92 13.61
CA LEU A 19 10.40 13.15 14.70
C LEU A 19 11.94 13.15 14.63
N LEU A 20 12.49 12.95 13.44
CA LEU A 20 13.94 12.94 13.24
C LEU A 20 14.57 14.34 13.44
N LEU A 21 13.85 15.42 13.10
CA LEU A 21 14.30 16.79 13.32
C LEU A 21 14.26 17.14 14.82
N GLU A 22 13.21 16.76 15.56
CA GLU A 22 13.16 16.91 17.03
C GLU A 22 14.35 16.21 17.71
N GLN A 23 14.65 14.97 17.28
CA GLN A 23 15.81 14.21 17.81
C GLN A 23 17.16 14.90 17.56
N ARG A 24 17.22 15.83 16.59
CA ARG A 24 18.39 16.67 16.29
C ARG A 24 18.34 18.05 16.95
N GLY A 25 17.36 18.29 17.81
CA GLY A 25 17.23 19.53 18.58
C GLY A 25 16.60 20.68 17.82
N TYR A 26 15.82 20.41 16.75
CA TYR A 26 15.02 21.43 16.09
C TYR A 26 13.67 21.60 16.75
N GLU A 27 13.21 22.85 16.87
CA GLU A 27 11.79 23.17 17.04
C GLU A 27 11.10 23.05 15.68
N VAL A 28 10.05 22.24 15.57
CA VAL A 28 9.44 21.90 14.29
C VAL A 28 8.03 22.51 14.18
N ASP A 29 7.78 23.27 13.11
CA ASP A 29 6.44 23.58 12.63
C ASP A 29 6.04 22.56 11.55
N LEU A 30 4.99 21.78 11.80
CA LEU A 30 4.45 20.79 10.87
C LEU A 30 3.13 21.30 10.29
N PHE A 31 3.10 21.51 8.98
CA PHE A 31 1.96 22.04 8.25
C PHE A 31 1.25 20.99 7.43
N ASP A 32 -0.08 21.03 7.39
CA ASP A 32 -0.88 20.31 6.40
C ASP A 32 -2.13 21.12 6.02
N LYS A 33 -2.48 21.08 4.74
CA LYS A 33 -3.72 21.72 4.23
C LYS A 33 -4.99 20.95 4.62
N SER A 34 -4.85 19.69 4.99
CA SER A 34 -5.96 18.81 5.41
C SER A 34 -6.37 19.10 6.85
N SER A 35 -7.55 18.63 7.23
CA SER A 35 -8.06 18.71 8.61
C SER A 35 -7.53 17.58 9.52
N SER A 36 -6.77 16.63 8.98
CA SER A 36 -6.23 15.47 9.71
C SER A 36 -4.81 15.13 9.26
N ILE A 37 -4.06 14.48 10.16
CA ILE A 37 -2.76 13.88 9.86
C ILE A 37 -2.92 12.56 9.11
N GLY A 38 -1.80 12.00 8.60
CA GLY A 38 -1.73 10.65 8.01
C GLY A 38 -1.71 10.65 6.48
N GLY A 39 -2.22 11.70 5.84
CA GLY A 39 -2.27 11.79 4.39
C GLY A 39 -3.07 10.64 3.78
N ARG A 40 -2.44 9.77 2.98
CA ARG A 40 -3.09 8.58 2.39
C ARG A 40 -3.37 7.46 3.39
N LEU A 41 -2.66 7.39 4.51
CA LEU A 41 -2.97 6.45 5.61
C LEU A 41 -4.01 7.06 6.53
N ASN A 42 -5.25 7.08 6.07
CA ASN A 42 -6.38 7.64 6.78
C ASN A 42 -7.53 6.63 6.88
N SER A 43 -8.38 6.77 7.89
CA SER A 43 -9.55 5.93 8.12
C SER A 43 -10.70 6.81 8.57
N ILE A 44 -11.91 6.42 8.21
CA ILE A 44 -13.15 7.07 8.68
C ILE A 44 -14.07 6.05 9.35
N GLU A 45 -14.81 6.48 10.33
CA GLU A 45 -15.91 5.69 10.89
C GLU A 45 -17.22 6.03 10.18
N LYS A 46 -17.93 4.99 9.71
CA LYS A 46 -19.22 5.16 9.04
C LYS A 46 -20.18 4.04 9.47
N SER A 47 -21.27 4.40 10.14
CA SER A 47 -22.28 3.45 10.64
C SER A 47 -21.68 2.32 11.50
N GLY A 48 -20.67 2.62 12.32
CA GLY A 48 -19.97 1.68 13.18
C GLY A 48 -18.93 0.80 12.47
N PHE A 49 -18.67 1.05 11.18
CA PHE A 49 -17.59 0.42 10.43
C PHE A 49 -16.36 1.33 10.34
N ILE A 50 -15.18 0.76 10.37
CA ILE A 50 -13.93 1.47 10.09
C ILE A 50 -13.61 1.25 8.60
N LEU A 51 -13.57 2.33 7.83
CA LEU A 51 -13.25 2.34 6.40
C LEU A 51 -11.92 3.05 6.20
N ASP A 52 -10.90 2.33 5.78
CA ASP A 52 -9.63 2.92 5.39
C ASP A 52 -9.79 3.70 4.07
N GLN A 53 -8.97 4.70 3.83
CA GLN A 53 -8.97 5.45 2.58
C GLN A 53 -8.29 4.63 1.47
N GLY A 54 -9.07 3.74 0.83
CA GLY A 54 -8.56 2.63 0.05
C GLY A 54 -8.26 1.41 0.93
N PHE A 55 -8.11 0.25 0.32
CA PHE A 55 -7.74 -0.95 1.07
C PHE A 55 -6.24 -0.97 1.34
N HIS A 56 -5.86 -0.84 2.60
CA HIS A 56 -4.48 -0.84 3.06
C HIS A 56 -4.16 -2.07 3.91
N VAL A 57 -2.92 -2.50 3.85
CA VAL A 57 -2.32 -3.47 4.78
C VAL A 57 -0.93 -3.00 5.19
N MET A 58 -0.57 -3.21 6.45
CA MET A 58 0.80 -3.01 6.90
C MET A 58 1.61 -4.29 6.69
N GLN A 59 2.87 -4.12 6.27
CA GLN A 59 3.80 -5.22 6.05
C GLN A 59 4.88 -5.22 7.13
N THR A 60 4.82 -6.18 8.05
CA THR A 60 5.78 -6.25 9.18
C THR A 60 7.19 -6.73 8.78
N GLY A 61 7.38 -7.09 7.51
CA GLY A 61 8.70 -7.45 6.97
C GLY A 61 9.57 -6.26 6.60
N TYR A 62 9.03 -5.05 6.54
CA TYR A 62 9.77 -3.83 6.23
C TYR A 62 10.65 -3.42 7.41
N PRO A 63 12.00 -3.34 7.23
CA PRO A 63 12.91 -3.17 8.36
C PRO A 63 12.74 -1.85 9.11
N LEU A 64 12.65 -0.73 8.38
CA LEU A 64 12.50 0.59 9.01
C LEU A 64 11.11 0.76 9.61
N ALA A 65 10.06 0.39 8.87
CA ALA A 65 8.69 0.45 9.38
C ALA A 65 8.55 -0.36 10.67
N SER A 66 9.18 -1.55 10.76
CA SER A 66 9.15 -2.38 11.97
C SER A 66 9.95 -1.82 13.15
N SER A 67 10.88 -0.90 12.90
CA SER A 67 11.57 -0.16 13.97
C SER A 67 10.82 1.10 14.40
N VAL A 68 9.99 1.64 13.51
CA VAL A 68 9.25 2.89 13.73
C VAL A 68 7.89 2.61 14.37
N PHE A 69 7.18 1.57 13.93
CA PHE A 69 5.85 1.23 14.43
C PHE A 69 5.90 0.10 15.46
N ASP A 70 5.19 0.28 16.55
CA ASP A 70 4.88 -0.77 17.51
C ASP A 70 3.58 -1.48 17.10
N TYR A 71 3.69 -2.62 16.43
CA TYR A 71 2.55 -3.38 15.93
C TYR A 71 1.71 -4.02 17.05
N ASP A 72 2.31 -4.27 18.22
CA ASP A 72 1.60 -4.81 19.39
C ASP A 72 0.74 -3.71 20.00
N GLN A 73 1.27 -2.51 20.18
CA GLN A 73 0.50 -1.33 20.64
C GLN A 73 -0.62 -0.96 19.67
N LEU A 74 -0.40 -1.08 18.34
CA LEU A 74 -1.42 -0.91 17.32
C LEU A 74 -2.49 -2.03 17.36
N GLY A 75 -2.29 -3.07 18.16
CA GLY A 75 -3.20 -4.22 18.24
C GLY A 75 -3.35 -4.95 16.92
N CYS A 76 -2.29 -5.02 16.13
CA CYS A 76 -2.31 -5.57 14.78
C CYS A 76 -2.69 -7.04 14.75
N ARG A 77 -3.50 -7.44 13.76
CA ARG A 77 -3.83 -8.84 13.48
C ARG A 77 -3.46 -9.20 12.05
N ALA A 78 -2.96 -10.42 11.88
CA ALA A 78 -2.42 -10.88 10.60
C ALA A 78 -3.45 -11.60 9.73
N PHE A 79 -3.30 -11.40 8.43
CA PHE A 79 -3.87 -12.31 7.43
C PHE A 79 -3.23 -13.70 7.54
N GLU A 80 -3.95 -14.72 7.11
CA GLU A 80 -3.37 -16.04 6.95
C GLU A 80 -2.41 -16.08 5.76
N PRO A 81 -1.23 -16.74 5.89
CA PRO A 81 -0.29 -16.88 4.77
C PRO A 81 -0.92 -17.66 3.61
N GLY A 82 -1.07 -16.98 2.48
CA GLY A 82 -1.71 -17.50 1.28
C GLY A 82 -2.76 -16.56 0.71
N ALA A 83 -3.57 -17.09 -0.21
CA ALA A 83 -4.67 -16.36 -0.82
C ALA A 83 -5.81 -17.31 -1.22
N LEU A 84 -7.00 -16.77 -1.35
CA LEU A 84 -8.08 -17.41 -2.09
C LEU A 84 -8.01 -16.93 -3.54
N VAL A 85 -8.27 -17.79 -4.50
CA VAL A 85 -8.24 -17.44 -5.93
C VAL A 85 -9.54 -17.86 -6.57
N ILE A 86 -10.22 -16.90 -7.19
CA ILE A 86 -11.41 -17.19 -8.02
C ILE A 86 -10.97 -17.69 -9.38
N ARG A 87 -11.61 -18.78 -9.84
CA ARG A 87 -11.45 -19.33 -11.18
C ARG A 87 -12.70 -19.15 -12.03
N PRO A 88 -12.54 -18.94 -13.35
CA PRO A 88 -13.66 -18.88 -14.27
C PRO A 88 -14.34 -20.25 -14.41
N GLY A 89 -15.65 -20.26 -14.44
CA GLY A 89 -16.48 -21.45 -14.67
C GLY A 89 -17.96 -21.12 -14.52
N SER A 90 -18.84 -22.03 -14.94
CA SER A 90 -20.30 -21.85 -14.81
C SER A 90 -20.80 -21.69 -13.36
N LYS A 91 -19.97 -22.07 -12.39
CA LYS A 91 -20.07 -21.68 -10.98
C LYS A 91 -18.67 -21.32 -10.54
N SER A 92 -18.46 -20.06 -10.10
CA SER A 92 -17.16 -19.59 -9.64
C SER A 92 -16.65 -20.47 -8.51
N LYS A 93 -15.51 -21.12 -8.73
CA LYS A 93 -14.86 -21.96 -7.72
C LYS A 93 -13.77 -21.15 -7.03
N ILE A 94 -13.84 -21.06 -5.71
CA ILE A 94 -12.82 -20.44 -4.88
C ILE A 94 -11.80 -21.52 -4.50
N TRP A 95 -10.55 -21.29 -4.85
CA TRP A 95 -9.42 -22.15 -4.54
C TRP A 95 -8.55 -21.52 -3.47
N ARG A 96 -8.13 -22.34 -2.50
CA ARG A 96 -7.18 -21.88 -1.48
C ARG A 96 -5.75 -22.17 -1.92
N PHE A 97 -4.93 -21.13 -1.99
CA PHE A 97 -3.50 -21.23 -2.14
C PHE A 97 -2.86 -20.91 -0.77
N SER A 98 -2.29 -21.90 -0.10
CA SER A 98 -1.55 -21.72 1.15
C SER A 98 -0.07 -21.62 0.85
N ASP A 99 0.65 -20.70 1.52
CA ASP A 99 2.10 -20.59 1.41
C ASP A 99 2.75 -21.88 1.95
N PRO A 100 3.38 -22.71 1.11
CA PRO A 100 3.95 -23.98 1.53
C PRO A 100 5.15 -23.82 2.45
N PHE A 101 5.83 -22.65 2.41
CA PHE A 101 6.99 -22.40 3.25
C PHE A 101 6.62 -22.00 4.68
N ARG A 102 5.44 -21.40 4.88
CA ARG A 102 4.94 -21.01 6.20
C ARG A 102 3.96 -22.03 6.79
N ARG A 103 3.33 -22.83 5.94
CA ARG A 103 2.37 -23.87 6.33
C ARG A 103 2.62 -25.16 5.53
N PRO A 104 3.73 -25.89 5.82
CA PRO A 104 4.14 -27.03 5.00
C PRO A 104 3.03 -28.10 4.87
N LEU A 105 2.32 -28.44 5.96
CA LEU A 105 1.23 -29.43 5.90
C LEU A 105 0.05 -28.98 5.05
N LYS A 106 -0.41 -27.73 5.18
CA LYS A 106 -1.53 -27.21 4.37
C LYS A 106 -1.09 -26.86 2.94
N GLY A 107 0.15 -26.43 2.75
CA GLY A 107 0.74 -26.17 1.44
C GLY A 107 0.92 -27.44 0.63
N PHE A 108 1.31 -28.54 1.28
CA PHE A 108 1.43 -29.84 0.62
C PHE A 108 0.10 -30.36 0.08
N MET A 109 -1.00 -30.19 0.82
CA MET A 109 -2.35 -30.53 0.35
C MET A 109 -2.81 -29.64 -0.82
N GLY A 110 -2.31 -28.41 -0.93
CA GLY A 110 -2.56 -27.50 -2.05
C GLY A 110 -1.83 -27.86 -3.34
N ILE A 111 -0.74 -28.63 -3.25
CA ILE A 111 0.05 -29.10 -4.42
C ILE A 111 -0.78 -30.06 -5.31
N PHE A 112 -1.68 -30.82 -4.72
CA PHE A 112 -2.57 -31.74 -5.43
C PHE A 112 -3.75 -31.04 -6.13
N ASN A 113 -3.98 -29.77 -5.84
CA ASN A 113 -4.92 -28.97 -6.61
C ASN A 113 -4.25 -28.58 -7.93
N LEU A 114 -4.78 -29.03 -9.05
CA LEU A 114 -4.36 -28.82 -10.46
C LEU A 114 -4.09 -27.33 -10.86
N PHE A 115 -3.95 -26.45 -9.87
CA PHE A 115 -3.83 -25.02 -10.05
C PHE A 115 -2.41 -24.59 -10.43
N THR A 116 -1.37 -25.24 -9.87
CA THR A 116 0.00 -24.91 -10.16
C THR A 116 0.84 -26.16 -10.34
N SER A 117 1.73 -26.12 -11.33
CA SER A 117 2.76 -27.16 -11.51
C SER A 117 3.70 -27.18 -10.31
N PRO A 118 4.13 -28.35 -9.79
CA PRO A 118 5.18 -28.46 -8.78
C PRO A 118 6.45 -27.68 -9.13
N ILE A 119 6.74 -27.55 -10.42
CA ILE A 119 7.89 -26.78 -10.94
C ILE A 119 7.72 -25.28 -10.61
N ASN A 120 6.51 -24.70 -10.73
CA ASN A 120 6.27 -23.31 -10.37
C ASN A 120 6.45 -23.09 -8.86
N LEU A 121 6.05 -24.04 -8.02
CA LEU A 121 6.25 -23.94 -6.56
C LEU A 121 7.75 -24.02 -6.21
N LEU A 122 8.49 -24.90 -6.86
CA LEU A 122 9.95 -24.94 -6.70
C LEU A 122 10.59 -23.61 -7.09
N ARG A 123 10.18 -23.04 -8.22
CA ARG A 123 10.66 -21.71 -8.69
C ARG A 123 10.31 -20.58 -7.71
N VAL A 124 9.12 -20.59 -7.11
CA VAL A 124 8.78 -19.64 -6.03
C VAL A 124 9.75 -19.79 -4.85
N GLY A 125 10.07 -21.02 -4.46
CA GLY A 125 11.04 -21.30 -3.40
C GLY A 125 12.44 -20.81 -3.73
N LEU A 126 12.93 -21.07 -4.95
CA LEU A 126 14.23 -20.60 -5.41
C LEU A 126 14.30 -19.07 -5.49
N LEU A 127 13.25 -18.44 -6.02
CA LEU A 127 13.15 -16.98 -6.05
C LEU A 127 13.18 -16.39 -4.64
N ARG A 128 12.37 -16.94 -3.72
CA ARG A 128 12.34 -16.53 -2.32
C ARG A 128 13.73 -16.66 -1.66
N TRP A 129 14.39 -17.79 -1.87
CA TRP A 129 15.73 -18.02 -1.34
C TRP A 129 16.73 -17.00 -1.89
N LYS A 130 16.70 -16.71 -3.20
CA LYS A 130 17.56 -15.74 -3.86
C LYS A 130 17.34 -14.33 -3.30
N VAL A 131 16.09 -13.82 -3.28
CA VAL A 131 15.82 -12.44 -2.82
C VAL A 131 16.05 -12.27 -1.33
N SER A 132 15.82 -13.31 -0.50
CA SER A 132 16.03 -13.23 0.94
C SER A 132 17.50 -13.07 1.34
N ARG A 133 18.44 -13.50 0.48
CA ARG A 133 19.89 -13.36 0.68
C ARG A 133 20.48 -12.07 0.10
N THR A 134 19.75 -11.38 -0.76
CA THR A 134 20.19 -10.13 -1.35
C THR A 134 19.84 -8.98 -0.40
N LYS A 135 20.76 -8.03 -0.16
CA LYS A 135 20.44 -6.81 0.60
C LYS A 135 19.41 -5.97 -0.13
N ASP A 136 18.63 -5.15 0.58
CA ASP A 136 17.57 -4.34 -0.05
C ASP A 136 18.15 -3.33 -1.04
N GLU A 137 19.27 -2.73 -0.71
CA GLU A 137 20.00 -1.79 -1.58
C GLU A 137 20.48 -2.49 -2.87
N ASP A 138 20.98 -3.73 -2.75
CA ASP A 138 21.46 -4.50 -3.90
C ASP A 138 20.33 -4.97 -4.83
N LEU A 139 19.09 -5.09 -4.31
CA LEU A 139 17.93 -5.37 -5.15
C LEU A 139 17.68 -4.23 -6.15
N PHE A 140 17.85 -2.97 -5.72
CA PHE A 140 17.67 -1.80 -6.58
C PHE A 140 18.85 -1.55 -7.55
N LEU A 141 19.96 -2.28 -7.41
CA LEU A 141 21.08 -2.28 -8.37
C LEU A 141 20.95 -3.31 -9.47
N GLN A 142 19.96 -4.20 -9.39
CA GLN A 142 19.75 -5.22 -10.41
C GLN A 142 19.33 -4.58 -11.75
N LYS A 143 19.47 -5.36 -12.82
CA LYS A 143 19.06 -4.94 -14.17
C LYS A 143 17.56 -4.63 -14.19
N SER A 144 17.21 -3.46 -14.69
CA SER A 144 15.83 -3.06 -14.92
C SER A 144 15.15 -3.95 -15.96
N GLN A 145 13.96 -4.38 -15.65
CA GLN A 145 13.00 -5.00 -16.57
C GLN A 145 11.61 -5.01 -15.92
N SER A 146 10.56 -5.19 -16.73
CA SER A 146 9.22 -5.34 -16.15
C SER A 146 9.12 -6.61 -15.30
N THR A 147 8.29 -6.57 -14.26
CA THR A 147 8.00 -7.75 -13.41
C THR A 147 7.53 -8.94 -14.26
N PHE A 148 6.72 -8.69 -15.31
CA PHE A 148 6.28 -9.74 -16.22
C PHE A 148 7.45 -10.45 -16.92
N ASN A 149 8.36 -9.68 -17.53
CA ASN A 149 9.53 -10.24 -18.22
C ASN A 149 10.49 -10.94 -17.24
N PHE A 150 10.65 -10.37 -16.05
CA PHE A 150 11.42 -10.99 -14.98
C PHE A 150 10.87 -12.36 -14.60
N LEU A 151 9.58 -12.48 -14.33
CA LEU A 151 8.94 -13.75 -13.97
C LEU A 151 9.07 -14.79 -15.09
N ARG A 152 8.90 -14.38 -16.35
CA ARG A 152 9.17 -15.27 -17.51
C ARG A 152 10.63 -15.74 -17.54
N SER A 153 11.58 -14.85 -17.32
CA SER A 153 13.02 -15.20 -17.30
C SER A 153 13.39 -16.13 -16.14
N GLN A 154 12.62 -16.09 -15.02
CA GLN A 154 12.77 -17.08 -13.94
C GLN A 154 12.10 -18.43 -14.28
N GLY A 155 11.49 -18.55 -15.46
CA GLY A 155 10.89 -19.77 -16.00
C GLY A 155 9.45 -20.03 -15.57
N PHE A 156 8.77 -19.09 -14.87
CA PHE A 156 7.37 -19.26 -14.54
C PHE A 156 6.51 -19.40 -15.79
N THR A 157 5.53 -20.29 -15.75
CA THR A 157 4.57 -20.45 -16.84
C THR A 157 3.65 -19.22 -16.92
N GLU A 158 3.27 -18.80 -18.12
CA GLU A 158 2.36 -17.67 -18.32
C GLU A 158 1.04 -17.87 -17.58
N ASN A 159 0.50 -19.08 -17.61
CA ASN A 159 -0.71 -19.39 -16.84
C ASN A 159 -0.54 -19.09 -15.34
N PHE A 160 0.59 -19.45 -14.72
CA PHE A 160 0.83 -19.15 -13.31
C PHE A 160 1.05 -17.66 -13.06
N ILE A 161 1.73 -16.96 -13.97
CA ILE A 161 1.87 -15.50 -13.89
C ILE A 161 0.50 -14.84 -13.93
N HIS A 162 -0.38 -15.22 -14.86
CA HIS A 162 -1.70 -14.62 -15.03
C HIS A 162 -2.68 -14.98 -13.91
N THR A 163 -2.60 -16.18 -13.35
CA THR A 163 -3.58 -16.64 -12.36
C THR A 163 -3.19 -16.30 -10.91
N PHE A 164 -1.91 -16.06 -10.64
CA PHE A 164 -1.41 -15.80 -9.28
C PHE A 164 -0.67 -14.47 -9.15
N PHE A 165 0.44 -14.29 -9.89
CA PHE A 165 1.26 -13.08 -9.71
C PHE A 165 0.54 -11.82 -10.16
N ARG A 166 -0.17 -11.87 -11.29
CA ARG A 166 -0.87 -10.72 -11.85
C ARG A 166 -1.98 -10.18 -10.92
N PRO A 167 -2.93 -10.98 -10.42
CA PRO A 167 -3.94 -10.46 -9.51
C PRO A 167 -3.37 -10.03 -8.15
N LEU A 168 -2.33 -10.68 -7.65
CA LEU A 168 -1.70 -10.30 -6.39
C LEU A 168 -0.90 -8.99 -6.53
N PHE A 169 0.07 -8.96 -7.44
CA PHE A 169 0.96 -7.81 -7.60
C PHE A 169 0.31 -6.67 -8.40
N GLY A 170 -0.66 -6.98 -9.26
CA GLY A 170 -1.49 -5.96 -9.90
C GLY A 170 -2.27 -5.13 -8.87
N GLY A 171 -2.80 -5.78 -7.84
CA GLY A 171 -3.44 -5.10 -6.72
C GLY A 171 -2.45 -4.30 -5.84
N ILE A 172 -1.25 -4.82 -5.62
CA ILE A 172 -0.20 -4.13 -4.83
C ILE A 172 0.34 -2.92 -5.59
N PHE A 173 0.59 -3.06 -6.89
CA PHE A 173 1.18 -2.02 -7.74
C PHE A 173 0.14 -1.15 -8.44
N LEU A 174 -1.15 -1.41 -8.24
CA LEU A 174 -2.27 -0.70 -8.88
C LEU A 174 -2.13 -0.63 -10.40
N GLU A 175 -1.78 -1.76 -11.04
CA GLU A 175 -1.64 -1.88 -12.48
C GLU A 175 -1.91 -3.31 -12.98
N SER A 176 -2.36 -3.46 -14.22
CA SER A 176 -2.90 -4.75 -14.70
C SER A 176 -1.88 -5.63 -15.42
N ASN A 177 -0.73 -5.10 -15.83
CA ASN A 177 0.15 -5.77 -16.78
C ASN A 177 1.52 -6.17 -16.23
N LEU A 178 1.76 -6.00 -14.93
CA LEU A 178 3.06 -6.25 -14.27
C LEU A 178 4.21 -5.48 -14.95
N ARG A 179 3.95 -4.20 -15.32
CA ARG A 179 4.95 -3.29 -15.92
C ARG A 179 5.93 -2.76 -14.89
N THR A 180 5.52 -2.71 -13.63
CA THR A 180 6.36 -2.25 -12.51
C THR A 180 7.72 -2.95 -12.57
N ASP A 181 8.78 -2.18 -12.31
CA ASP A 181 10.14 -2.67 -12.34
C ASP A 181 10.34 -3.88 -11.41
N SER A 182 11.06 -4.88 -11.90
CA SER A 182 11.32 -6.14 -11.17
C SER A 182 12.12 -5.93 -9.88
N ARG A 183 12.83 -4.82 -9.73
CA ARG A 183 13.53 -4.42 -8.51
C ARG A 183 12.53 -4.18 -7.39
N MET A 184 11.45 -3.43 -7.68
CA MET A 184 10.36 -3.20 -6.73
C MET A 184 9.59 -4.50 -6.42
N PHE A 185 9.34 -5.33 -7.43
CA PHE A 185 8.75 -6.65 -7.22
C PHE A 185 9.60 -7.50 -6.27
N ASN A 186 10.91 -7.60 -6.51
CA ASN A 186 11.83 -8.38 -5.68
C ASN A 186 11.86 -7.85 -4.24
N PHE A 187 11.85 -6.53 -4.06
CA PHE A 187 11.81 -5.90 -2.76
C PHE A 187 10.51 -6.25 -2.00
N VAL A 188 9.35 -6.07 -2.63
CA VAL A 188 8.05 -6.41 -2.01
C VAL A 188 7.95 -7.91 -1.72
N PHE A 189 8.31 -8.76 -2.68
CA PHE A 189 8.26 -10.21 -2.54
C PHE A 189 9.16 -10.72 -1.40
N LYS A 190 10.37 -10.16 -1.28
CA LYS A 190 11.30 -10.45 -0.17
C LYS A 190 10.66 -10.13 1.18
N ASN A 191 10.11 -8.91 1.33
CA ASN A 191 9.57 -8.45 2.60
C ASN A 191 8.25 -9.17 2.96
N MET A 192 7.39 -9.49 1.98
CA MET A 192 6.25 -10.38 2.17
C MET A 192 6.66 -11.77 2.67
N SER A 193 7.83 -12.25 2.27
CA SER A 193 8.34 -13.56 2.71
C SER A 193 8.87 -13.56 4.14
N ARG A 194 9.25 -12.40 4.68
CA ARG A 194 9.83 -12.22 6.02
C ARG A 194 8.82 -11.86 7.09
N GLY A 195 7.85 -11.00 6.71
CA GLY A 195 6.85 -10.47 7.64
C GLY A 195 5.43 -10.96 7.34
N ASN A 196 4.49 -10.41 8.07
CA ASN A 196 3.06 -10.66 7.90
C ASN A 196 2.37 -9.42 7.30
N MET A 197 1.31 -9.64 6.55
CA MET A 197 0.34 -8.60 6.23
C MET A 197 -0.60 -8.47 7.43
N VAL A 198 -0.74 -7.25 7.97
CA VAL A 198 -1.53 -7.00 9.18
C VAL A 198 -2.45 -5.80 9.03
N LEU A 199 -3.54 -5.79 9.81
CA LEU A 199 -4.43 -4.65 9.98
C LEU A 199 -4.35 -4.15 11.44
N PRO A 200 -4.16 -2.83 11.67
CA PRO A 200 -4.24 -2.22 12.97
C PRO A 200 -5.67 -2.30 13.55
N LYS A 201 -5.79 -2.25 14.87
CA LYS A 201 -7.08 -2.39 15.57
C LYS A 201 -8.07 -1.25 15.26
N HIS A 202 -7.57 -0.05 15.07
CA HIS A 202 -8.38 1.17 14.93
C HIS A 202 -8.26 1.81 13.53
N GLY A 203 -8.01 1.01 12.50
CA GLY A 203 -7.82 1.48 11.14
C GLY A 203 -6.38 1.88 10.85
N ILE A 204 -6.08 2.11 9.56
CA ILE A 204 -4.72 2.45 9.12
C ILE A 204 -4.26 3.82 9.62
N SER A 205 -5.19 4.75 9.94
CA SER A 205 -4.89 6.07 10.51
C SER A 205 -4.13 5.98 11.83
N SER A 206 -4.36 4.92 12.62
CA SER A 206 -3.67 4.71 13.90
C SER A 206 -2.15 4.61 13.77
N CYS A 207 -1.62 4.28 12.59
CA CYS A 207 -0.18 4.33 12.33
C CYS A 207 0.34 5.79 12.34
N ALA A 208 -0.40 6.70 11.74
CA ALA A 208 -0.04 8.13 11.76
C ALA A 208 -0.19 8.71 13.17
N GLU A 209 -1.24 8.33 13.87
CA GLU A 209 -1.48 8.74 15.26
C GLU A 209 -0.36 8.28 16.18
N GLN A 210 0.10 7.01 16.04
CA GLN A 210 1.23 6.50 16.82
C GLN A 210 2.52 7.27 16.55
N LEU A 211 2.79 7.69 15.31
CA LEU A 211 3.95 8.54 15.00
C LEU A 211 3.77 9.94 15.61
N TYR A 212 2.59 10.51 15.50
CA TYR A 212 2.31 11.83 16.05
C TYR A 212 2.46 11.86 17.58
N GLN A 213 2.02 10.82 18.26
CA GLN A 213 2.18 10.70 19.71
C GLN A 213 3.64 10.64 20.19
N LYS A 214 4.60 10.38 19.29
CA LYS A 214 6.05 10.41 19.61
C LYS A 214 6.65 11.82 19.50
N LEU A 215 5.92 12.77 18.91
CA LEU A 215 6.36 14.16 18.78
C LEU A 215 6.14 14.90 20.10
N THR A 216 7.13 15.64 20.54
CA THR A 216 7.13 16.34 21.85
C THR A 216 7.23 17.86 21.72
N CYS A 217 7.90 18.35 20.67
CA CYS A 217 8.18 19.77 20.44
C CYS A 217 7.64 20.26 19.09
N THR A 218 6.94 19.43 18.34
CA THR A 218 6.37 19.79 17.04
C THR A 218 5.04 20.56 17.20
N ASN A 219 5.00 21.75 16.61
CA ASN A 219 3.80 22.56 16.52
C ASN A 219 3.02 22.19 15.25
N LEU A 220 1.93 21.44 15.41
CA LEU A 220 1.08 20.99 14.29
C LEU A 220 0.10 22.09 13.86
N LYS A 221 0.12 22.45 12.60
CA LYS A 221 -0.76 23.45 11.95
C LYS A 221 -1.53 22.79 10.81
N LEU A 222 -2.69 22.23 11.14
CA LEU A 222 -3.64 21.70 10.16
C LEU A 222 -4.43 22.83 9.48
N GLN A 223 -5.11 22.49 8.38
CA GLN A 223 -5.89 23.44 7.56
C GLN A 223 -5.07 24.68 7.16
N THR A 224 -3.76 24.48 6.99
CA THR A 224 -2.81 25.57 6.67
C THR A 224 -2.12 25.28 5.36
N GLU A 225 -2.47 26.02 4.33
CA GLU A 225 -1.80 25.94 3.04
C GLU A 225 -0.51 26.76 3.07
N VAL A 226 0.58 26.16 2.59
CA VAL A 226 1.92 26.74 2.62
C VAL A 226 2.50 26.74 1.21
N THR A 227 3.15 27.85 0.84
CA THR A 227 3.97 27.92 -0.38
C THR A 227 5.45 27.96 0.00
N ILE A 228 6.21 26.97 -0.43
CA ILE A 228 7.67 26.92 -0.26
C ILE A 228 8.32 27.83 -1.31
N LYS A 229 9.12 28.79 -0.87
CA LYS A 229 9.86 29.73 -1.73
C LYS A 229 11.29 29.29 -1.98
N SER A 230 11.92 28.72 -0.95
CA SER A 230 13.28 28.17 -0.98
C SER A 230 13.44 27.10 0.10
N ASP A 231 14.61 26.54 0.24
CA ASP A 231 14.99 25.60 1.30
C ASP A 231 14.99 26.21 2.72
N LYS A 232 14.83 27.55 2.82
CA LYS A 232 14.83 28.29 4.09
C LYS A 232 13.67 29.27 4.26
N GLU A 233 12.82 29.43 3.24
CA GLU A 233 11.74 30.40 3.26
C GLU A 233 10.43 29.80 2.74
N LEU A 234 9.35 30.02 3.49
CA LEU A 234 7.99 29.66 3.09
C LEU A 234 6.99 30.76 3.45
N THR A 235 5.83 30.74 2.81
CA THR A 235 4.75 31.69 3.09
C THR A 235 3.48 30.99 3.51
N PHE A 236 2.85 31.49 4.56
CA PHE A 236 1.49 31.13 4.97
C PHE A 236 0.80 32.33 5.65
N GLY A 237 -0.52 32.39 5.61
CA GLY A 237 -1.27 33.53 6.15
C GLY A 237 -0.87 34.89 5.55
N GLY A 238 -0.33 34.91 4.31
CA GLY A 238 0.11 36.13 3.64
C GLY A 238 1.45 36.67 4.10
N GLN A 239 2.16 35.99 5.00
CA GLN A 239 3.46 36.40 5.54
C GLN A 239 4.57 35.41 5.18
N SER A 240 5.79 35.91 5.04
CA SER A 240 7.01 35.14 4.83
C SER A 240 7.64 34.76 6.16
N HIS A 241 8.08 33.50 6.27
CA HIS A 241 8.71 32.95 7.45
C HIS A 241 10.00 32.23 7.08
N SER A 242 11.05 32.45 7.88
CA SER A 242 12.36 31.83 7.67
C SER A 242 12.60 30.70 8.67
N TYR A 243 13.25 29.64 8.17
CA TYR A 243 13.63 28.43 8.93
C TYR A 243 15.08 28.05 8.60
N ASP A 244 15.72 27.30 9.49
CA ASP A 244 17.04 26.76 9.21
C ASP A 244 16.97 25.62 8.19
N VAL A 245 15.86 24.84 8.22
CA VAL A 245 15.59 23.70 7.33
C VAL A 245 14.09 23.68 7.00
N ILE A 246 13.76 23.45 5.72
CA ILE A 246 12.39 23.18 5.26
C ILE A 246 12.38 21.83 4.54
N ILE A 247 11.48 20.92 4.96
CA ILE A 247 11.26 19.63 4.31
C ILE A 247 9.87 19.62 3.64
N GLN A 248 9.85 19.39 2.34
CA GLN A 248 8.63 19.16 1.56
C GLN A 248 8.25 17.67 1.64
N ALA A 249 7.18 17.34 2.37
CA ALA A 249 6.71 15.97 2.57
C ALA A 249 5.43 15.66 1.77
N PHE A 250 5.30 16.25 0.60
CA PHE A 250 4.20 16.00 -0.34
C PHE A 250 4.74 15.98 -1.78
N SER A 251 4.02 15.27 -2.66
CA SER A 251 4.32 15.27 -4.09
C SER A 251 3.73 16.53 -4.75
N PRO A 252 4.51 17.32 -5.50
CA PRO A 252 3.97 18.38 -6.34
C PRO A 252 2.98 17.80 -7.34
N GLN A 253 1.80 18.44 -7.47
CA GLN A 253 0.70 17.90 -8.28
C GLN A 253 1.04 17.70 -9.77
N ASP A 254 2.00 18.48 -10.29
CA ASP A 254 2.35 18.52 -11.71
C ASP A 254 3.57 17.65 -12.10
N GLN A 255 4.23 17.00 -11.15
CA GLN A 255 5.51 16.33 -11.41
C GLN A 255 5.46 14.80 -11.37
N ASN A 256 4.42 14.19 -10.84
CA ASN A 256 4.39 12.74 -10.68
C ASN A 256 3.12 12.12 -11.27
N ILE A 257 3.33 11.26 -12.26
CA ILE A 257 2.28 10.35 -12.72
C ILE A 257 1.98 9.40 -11.56
N SER A 258 0.73 9.30 -11.20
CA SER A 258 0.27 8.42 -10.13
C SER A 258 -0.80 7.47 -10.62
N ARG A 259 -0.81 6.28 -10.03
CA ARG A 259 -1.84 5.27 -10.25
C ARG A 259 -3.01 5.53 -9.33
N ASP A 260 -4.18 5.31 -9.84
CA ASP A 260 -5.44 5.49 -9.16
C ASP A 260 -6.13 4.16 -8.85
N VAL A 261 -7.02 4.20 -7.88
CA VAL A 261 -7.76 3.01 -7.42
C VAL A 261 -9.16 3.38 -6.99
N TRP A 262 -10.09 2.46 -7.21
CA TRP A 262 -11.41 2.46 -6.60
C TRP A 262 -11.47 1.42 -5.51
N THR A 263 -12.06 1.78 -4.38
CA THR A 263 -12.37 0.84 -3.30
C THR A 263 -13.84 0.96 -2.94
N ILE A 264 -14.54 -0.17 -2.96
CA ILE A 264 -15.94 -0.24 -2.64
C ILE A 264 -16.09 -1.04 -1.35
N TYR A 265 -16.75 -0.45 -0.37
CA TYR A 265 -17.04 -1.07 0.91
C TYR A 265 -18.48 -1.50 1.01
N PHE A 266 -18.69 -2.73 1.45
CA PHE A 266 -20.03 -3.29 1.70
C PHE A 266 -20.13 -3.78 3.14
N ALA A 267 -21.33 -3.56 3.73
CA ALA A 267 -21.77 -4.27 4.91
C ALA A 267 -22.45 -5.58 4.47
N ALA A 268 -22.01 -6.70 5.00
CA ALA A 268 -22.60 -8.00 4.78
C ALA A 268 -23.07 -8.63 6.12
N PRO A 269 -24.19 -9.36 6.17
CA PRO A 269 -24.64 -10.02 7.41
C PRO A 269 -23.65 -11.07 7.95
N LYS A 270 -22.87 -11.68 7.05
CA LYS A 270 -21.78 -12.61 7.38
C LYS A 270 -20.68 -12.52 6.32
N SER A 271 -19.47 -12.93 6.72
CA SER A 271 -18.35 -13.00 5.78
C SER A 271 -18.65 -13.93 4.59
N PRO A 272 -18.37 -13.49 3.36
CA PRO A 272 -18.43 -14.36 2.19
C PRO A 272 -17.22 -15.29 2.08
N LEU A 273 -16.16 -15.03 2.85
CA LEU A 273 -14.93 -15.80 2.81
C LEU A 273 -14.85 -16.80 3.98
N ASN A 274 -14.12 -17.87 3.76
CA ASN A 274 -13.81 -18.85 4.80
C ASN A 274 -12.33 -18.72 5.19
N GLY A 275 -12.06 -17.85 6.16
CA GLY A 275 -10.73 -17.58 6.71
C GLY A 275 -10.20 -16.18 6.39
N LYS A 276 -9.08 -15.85 7.01
CA LYS A 276 -8.45 -14.51 7.01
C LYS A 276 -7.55 -14.31 5.79
N TYR A 277 -8.11 -14.44 4.59
CA TYR A 277 -7.36 -14.38 3.34
C TYR A 277 -7.75 -13.15 2.51
N ILE A 278 -6.83 -12.71 1.66
CA ILE A 278 -7.19 -11.91 0.51
C ILE A 278 -7.68 -12.84 -0.61
N MET A 279 -8.72 -12.45 -1.31
CA MET A 279 -9.26 -13.18 -2.45
C MET A 279 -8.86 -12.49 -3.75
N LEU A 280 -8.12 -13.20 -4.58
CA LEU A 280 -7.58 -12.73 -5.85
C LEU A 280 -8.49 -13.15 -7.00
N ASN A 281 -8.68 -12.25 -7.95
CA ASN A 281 -9.44 -12.52 -9.17
C ASN A 281 -8.52 -12.94 -10.33
N SER A 282 -8.43 -14.23 -10.60
CA SER A 282 -7.62 -14.72 -11.74
C SER A 282 -8.22 -14.40 -13.11
N THR A 283 -9.41 -13.80 -13.14
CA THR A 283 -10.13 -13.45 -14.37
C THR A 283 -10.15 -11.96 -14.67
N VAL A 284 -9.44 -11.14 -13.89
CA VAL A 284 -9.39 -9.68 -14.04
C VAL A 284 -8.92 -9.21 -15.44
N SER A 285 -8.24 -10.07 -16.19
CA SER A 285 -7.85 -9.76 -17.57
C SER A 285 -8.95 -9.90 -18.60
N LYS A 286 -10.12 -10.44 -18.22
CA LYS A 286 -11.26 -10.53 -19.13
C LYS A 286 -11.97 -9.19 -19.21
N PRO A 287 -12.45 -8.80 -20.41
CA PRO A 287 -13.06 -7.49 -20.61
C PRO A 287 -14.25 -7.19 -19.68
N GLU A 288 -14.99 -8.21 -19.27
CA GLU A 288 -16.16 -8.07 -18.41
C GLU A 288 -15.86 -7.93 -16.92
N ASN A 289 -14.61 -8.17 -16.49
CA ASN A 289 -14.21 -8.19 -15.09
C ASN A 289 -13.35 -7.00 -14.74
N ILE A 290 -13.60 -6.38 -13.59
CA ILE A 290 -12.88 -5.20 -13.09
C ILE A 290 -12.32 -5.37 -11.69
N ILE A 291 -12.83 -6.33 -10.92
CA ILE A 291 -12.39 -6.55 -9.55
C ILE A 291 -10.99 -7.16 -9.58
N SER A 292 -10.03 -6.48 -8.97
CA SER A 292 -8.66 -6.99 -8.77
C SER A 292 -8.62 -8.01 -7.64
N HIS A 293 -9.09 -7.61 -6.48
CA HIS A 293 -9.16 -8.46 -5.30
C HIS A 293 -10.27 -8.03 -4.34
N LEU A 294 -10.60 -8.92 -3.42
CA LEU A 294 -11.54 -8.70 -2.33
C LEU A 294 -10.92 -9.14 -1.01
N ALA A 295 -11.16 -8.39 0.05
CA ALA A 295 -10.82 -8.76 1.40
C ALA A 295 -12.03 -8.57 2.33
N VAL A 296 -12.01 -9.24 3.47
CA VAL A 296 -12.97 -9.00 4.56
C VAL A 296 -12.18 -8.54 5.78
N PRO A 297 -11.90 -7.22 5.91
CA PRO A 297 -11.09 -6.67 6.99
C PRO A 297 -11.58 -7.09 8.37
N SER A 298 -12.89 -7.20 8.58
CA SER A 298 -13.48 -7.64 9.85
C SER A 298 -13.20 -9.10 10.22
N ASP A 299 -12.84 -9.97 9.25
CA ASP A 299 -12.41 -11.35 9.55
C ASP A 299 -11.02 -11.37 10.19
N ILE A 300 -10.17 -10.41 9.80
CA ILE A 300 -8.82 -10.27 10.33
C ILE A 300 -8.88 -9.49 11.65
N GLN A 301 -9.53 -8.33 11.61
CA GLN A 301 -9.63 -7.39 12.70
C GLN A 301 -11.11 -7.09 13.01
N PRO A 302 -11.71 -7.73 14.01
CA PRO A 302 -13.14 -7.63 14.30
C PRO A 302 -13.66 -6.21 14.54
N ASN A 303 -12.77 -5.30 14.96
CA ASN A 303 -13.13 -3.88 15.19
C ASN A 303 -13.55 -3.13 13.91
N TYR A 304 -13.29 -3.67 12.71
CA TYR A 304 -13.66 -3.03 11.45
C TYR A 304 -15.16 -3.10 11.14
N ALA A 305 -15.93 -3.90 11.87
CA ALA A 305 -17.38 -3.98 11.69
C ALA A 305 -18.12 -4.06 13.02
N PRO A 306 -19.40 -3.63 13.10
CA PRO A 306 -20.26 -3.90 14.23
C PRO A 306 -20.45 -5.41 14.45
N ARG A 307 -20.73 -5.78 15.71
CA ARG A 307 -20.97 -7.19 16.07
C ARG A 307 -22.11 -7.78 15.21
N GLY A 308 -21.86 -8.94 14.62
CA GLY A 308 -22.84 -9.65 13.79
C GLY A 308 -22.89 -9.14 12.34
N GLN A 309 -21.97 -8.29 11.93
CA GLN A 309 -21.79 -7.85 10.55
C GLN A 309 -20.35 -8.07 10.09
N SER A 310 -20.16 -8.05 8.77
CA SER A 310 -18.84 -8.15 8.15
C SER A 310 -18.62 -6.96 7.21
N LEU A 311 -17.40 -6.41 7.23
CA LEU A 311 -16.95 -5.42 6.27
C LEU A 311 -16.28 -6.12 5.10
N VAL A 312 -16.79 -5.91 3.90
CA VAL A 312 -16.20 -6.40 2.66
C VAL A 312 -15.59 -5.23 1.92
N ALA A 313 -14.31 -5.32 1.57
CA ALA A 313 -13.57 -4.34 0.78
C ALA A 313 -13.24 -4.92 -0.59
N VAL A 314 -13.66 -4.23 -1.65
CA VAL A 314 -13.43 -4.64 -3.05
C VAL A 314 -12.56 -3.59 -3.72
N THR A 315 -11.47 -4.02 -4.35
CA THR A 315 -10.52 -3.14 -5.04
C THR A 315 -10.63 -3.30 -6.55
N VAL A 316 -10.73 -2.15 -7.23
CA VAL A 316 -10.70 -2.04 -8.68
C VAL A 316 -9.55 -1.11 -9.07
N VAL A 317 -8.62 -1.60 -9.88
CA VAL A 317 -7.51 -0.80 -10.42
C VAL A 317 -8.07 0.25 -11.38
N GLY A 318 -7.66 1.51 -11.26
CA GLY A 318 -8.19 2.59 -12.08
C GLY A 318 -7.97 2.39 -13.58
N GLU A 319 -6.84 1.80 -13.98
CA GLU A 319 -6.57 1.41 -15.37
C GLU A 319 -7.65 0.46 -15.92
N ASP A 320 -8.09 -0.53 -15.15
CA ASP A 320 -9.09 -1.50 -15.59
C ASP A 320 -10.49 -0.87 -15.65
N ALA A 321 -10.81 0.01 -14.70
CA ALA A 321 -12.04 0.80 -14.74
C ALA A 321 -12.10 1.67 -16.00
N ARG A 322 -11.02 2.38 -16.34
CA ARG A 322 -10.94 3.23 -17.53
C ARG A 322 -11.06 2.44 -18.84
N LYS A 323 -10.47 1.24 -18.93
CA LYS A 323 -10.61 0.37 -20.11
C LYS A 323 -12.07 0.04 -20.42
N GLN A 324 -12.93 0.03 -19.41
CA GLN A 324 -14.36 -0.20 -19.54
C GLN A 324 -15.19 1.09 -19.51
N SER A 325 -14.55 2.25 -19.60
CA SER A 325 -15.20 3.57 -19.54
C SER A 325 -16.02 3.80 -18.26
N LEU A 326 -15.61 3.17 -17.15
CA LEU A 326 -16.24 3.32 -15.85
C LEU A 326 -15.53 4.45 -15.09
N LEU A 327 -16.12 5.65 -15.12
CA LEU A 327 -15.48 6.87 -14.63
C LEU A 327 -16.18 7.50 -13.41
N ASP A 328 -17.31 6.95 -13.00
CA ASP A 328 -18.11 7.48 -11.89
C ASP A 328 -18.49 6.38 -10.86
N LYS A 329 -18.85 6.82 -9.66
CA LYS A 329 -19.17 5.91 -8.54
C LYS A 329 -20.30 4.94 -8.84
N LYS A 330 -21.34 5.36 -9.57
CA LYS A 330 -22.52 4.52 -9.86
C LYS A 330 -22.19 3.43 -10.88
N SER A 331 -21.46 3.77 -11.93
CA SER A 331 -21.04 2.81 -12.95
C SER A 331 -20.08 1.75 -12.38
N ILE A 332 -19.12 2.15 -11.53
CA ILE A 332 -18.23 1.26 -10.80
C ILE A 332 -19.00 0.33 -9.87
N GLU A 333 -19.86 0.89 -9.01
CA GLU A 333 -20.69 0.10 -8.08
C GLU A 333 -21.53 -0.94 -8.81
N LYS A 334 -22.22 -0.54 -9.88
CA LYS A 334 -23.05 -1.44 -10.69
C LYS A 334 -22.23 -2.59 -11.30
N SER A 335 -21.07 -2.28 -11.86
CA SER A 335 -20.19 -3.29 -12.46
C SER A 335 -19.64 -4.26 -11.42
N VAL A 336 -19.20 -3.75 -10.27
CA VAL A 336 -18.72 -4.55 -9.14
C VAL A 336 -19.83 -5.47 -8.60
N LEU A 337 -21.05 -4.97 -8.39
CA LEU A 337 -22.18 -5.77 -7.93
C LEU A 337 -22.54 -6.87 -8.95
N SER A 338 -22.49 -6.56 -10.24
CA SER A 338 -22.70 -7.55 -11.31
C SER A 338 -21.67 -8.68 -11.26
N GLU A 339 -20.38 -8.35 -11.11
CA GLU A 339 -19.33 -9.35 -11.01
C GLU A 339 -19.44 -10.17 -9.71
N LEU A 340 -19.72 -9.52 -8.57
CA LEU A 340 -19.92 -10.18 -7.28
C LEU A 340 -21.13 -11.10 -7.27
N SER A 341 -22.18 -10.83 -8.05
CA SER A 341 -23.33 -11.70 -8.18
C SER A 341 -22.99 -13.06 -8.78
N ASN A 342 -21.96 -13.13 -9.63
CA ASN A 342 -21.42 -14.39 -10.15
C ASN A 342 -20.58 -15.16 -9.11
N TRP A 343 -20.01 -14.45 -8.14
CA TRP A 343 -19.16 -15.06 -7.11
C TRP A 343 -19.97 -15.51 -5.89
N PHE A 344 -20.95 -14.70 -5.48
CA PHE A 344 -21.76 -14.87 -4.26
C PHE A 344 -23.27 -14.71 -4.55
N PRO A 345 -23.87 -15.50 -5.46
CA PRO A 345 -25.24 -15.29 -5.92
C PRO A 345 -26.29 -15.33 -4.80
N GLU A 346 -26.06 -16.15 -3.76
CA GLU A 346 -26.97 -16.29 -2.63
C GLU A 346 -26.85 -15.19 -1.57
N GLN A 347 -25.73 -14.45 -1.56
CA GLN A 347 -25.40 -13.52 -0.48
C GLN A 347 -25.50 -12.06 -0.91
N ILE A 348 -25.19 -11.77 -2.17
CA ILE A 348 -25.02 -10.39 -2.65
C ILE A 348 -26.27 -9.52 -2.48
N SER A 349 -27.47 -10.09 -2.58
CA SER A 349 -28.72 -9.37 -2.39
C SER A 349 -28.92 -8.82 -0.98
N SER A 350 -28.20 -9.37 0.00
CA SER A 350 -28.23 -8.92 1.41
C SER A 350 -27.14 -7.90 1.75
N TRP A 351 -26.24 -7.61 0.81
CA TRP A 351 -25.17 -6.65 1.05
C TRP A 351 -25.66 -5.22 0.84
N ARG A 352 -25.13 -4.31 1.64
CA ARG A 352 -25.42 -2.88 1.54
C ARG A 352 -24.12 -2.13 1.27
N THR A 353 -24.10 -1.32 0.22
CA THR A 353 -22.96 -0.43 -0.07
C THR A 353 -22.81 0.61 1.04
N LEU A 354 -21.63 0.67 1.64
CA LEU A 354 -21.27 1.67 2.65
C LEU A 354 -20.65 2.91 2.01
N ASP A 355 -19.69 2.67 1.10
CA ASP A 355 -18.97 3.75 0.44
C ASP A 355 -18.34 3.30 -0.88
N VAL A 356 -18.16 4.24 -1.80
CA VAL A 356 -17.41 4.08 -3.05
C VAL A 356 -16.37 5.18 -3.11
N GLN A 357 -15.12 4.82 -2.92
CA GLN A 357 -13.99 5.73 -2.84
C GLN A 357 -13.19 5.70 -4.14
N TYR A 358 -12.84 6.88 -4.64
CA TYR A 358 -11.87 7.06 -5.71
C TYR A 358 -10.63 7.77 -5.19
N ILE A 359 -9.49 7.13 -5.27
CA ILE A 359 -8.20 7.66 -4.83
C ILE A 359 -7.36 7.93 -6.08
N LYS A 360 -7.32 9.20 -6.51
CA LYS A 360 -6.65 9.65 -7.73
C LYS A 360 -5.14 9.43 -7.69
N SER A 361 -4.52 9.64 -6.54
CA SER A 361 -3.06 9.55 -6.36
C SER A 361 -2.74 8.51 -5.28
N ALA A 362 -3.11 7.25 -5.55
CA ALA A 362 -2.97 6.16 -4.59
C ALA A 362 -1.51 5.66 -4.48
N LEU A 363 -0.81 5.55 -5.61
CA LEU A 363 0.56 5.06 -5.66
C LEU A 363 1.35 5.83 -6.72
N PRO A 364 2.59 6.27 -6.47
CA PRO A 364 3.42 6.89 -7.50
C PRO A 364 3.78 5.88 -8.59
N GLU A 365 3.73 6.32 -9.85
CA GLU A 365 4.24 5.53 -10.98
C GLU A 365 5.71 5.88 -11.19
N LEU A 366 6.59 4.98 -10.76
CA LEU A 366 8.04 5.15 -10.81
C LEU A 366 8.61 4.26 -11.92
N ASP A 367 9.35 4.87 -12.82
CA ASP A 367 10.00 4.18 -13.93
C ASP A 367 11.39 3.61 -13.56
N SER A 368 12.03 2.98 -14.53
CA SER A 368 13.37 2.44 -14.35
C SER A 368 14.42 3.51 -14.07
N THR A 369 14.30 4.67 -14.70
CA THR A 369 15.24 5.80 -14.56
C THR A 369 15.23 6.31 -13.12
N HIS A 370 14.05 6.35 -12.49
CA HIS A 370 13.92 6.71 -11.08
C HIS A 370 14.72 5.75 -10.19
N TYR A 371 14.60 4.44 -10.40
CA TYR A 371 15.33 3.45 -9.61
C TYR A 371 16.83 3.44 -9.90
N ASP A 372 17.26 3.76 -11.12
CA ASP A 372 18.68 3.89 -11.47
C ASP A 372 19.35 5.05 -10.71
N ASN A 373 18.59 6.12 -10.47
CA ASN A 373 19.06 7.33 -9.80
C ASN A 373 18.90 7.30 -8.27
N LEU A 374 18.38 6.21 -7.69
CA LEU A 374 18.15 6.14 -6.23
C LEU A 374 19.41 6.41 -5.39
N LYS A 375 20.61 6.09 -5.88
CA LYS A 375 21.89 6.37 -5.19
C LYS A 375 22.37 7.80 -5.35
N ASN A 376 22.02 8.45 -6.46
CA ASN A 376 22.51 9.78 -6.82
C ASN A 376 21.41 10.84 -6.60
N ARG A 377 20.60 10.68 -5.56
CA ARG A 377 19.52 11.61 -5.27
C ARG A 377 20.06 12.99 -4.96
N ASN A 378 19.45 13.96 -5.61
CA ASN A 378 19.76 15.36 -5.41
C ASN A 378 18.51 16.16 -4.96
N GLN A 379 17.75 15.59 -4.02
CA GLN A 379 16.54 16.22 -3.46
C GLN A 379 16.59 16.18 -1.91
N PRO A 380 17.56 16.88 -1.29
CA PRO A 380 17.75 16.83 0.15
C PRO A 380 16.56 17.36 0.95
N HIS A 381 15.77 18.25 0.38
CA HIS A 381 14.62 18.90 1.05
C HIS A 381 13.26 18.29 0.71
N SER A 382 13.22 17.12 0.06
CA SER A 382 11.96 16.48 -0.34
C SER A 382 11.89 15.05 0.12
N CYS A 383 10.74 14.65 0.66
CA CYS A 383 10.46 13.26 1.06
C CYS A 383 9.04 12.83 0.67
N GLY A 384 8.86 11.53 0.64
CA GLY A 384 7.64 10.85 0.24
C GLY A 384 7.98 9.57 -0.53
N ASP A 385 7.03 8.66 -0.66
CA ASP A 385 7.21 7.42 -1.41
C ASP A 385 7.54 7.66 -2.90
N HIS A 386 7.13 8.81 -3.44
CA HIS A 386 7.45 9.25 -4.80
C HIS A 386 8.93 9.58 -5.00
N THR A 387 9.67 9.91 -3.94
CA THR A 387 11.10 10.18 -4.03
C THR A 387 11.96 8.94 -3.80
N PHE A 388 11.38 7.83 -3.34
CA PHE A 388 12.12 6.59 -3.06
C PHE A 388 11.53 5.37 -3.77
N HIS A 389 10.51 4.76 -3.22
CA HIS A 389 9.69 3.73 -3.83
C HIS A 389 8.30 3.70 -3.19
N GLY A 390 7.29 3.30 -3.96
CA GLY A 390 5.89 3.33 -3.58
C GLY A 390 5.55 2.35 -2.46
N SER A 391 5.91 2.68 -1.22
CA SER A 391 5.54 1.95 -0.01
C SER A 391 5.72 2.80 1.25
N VAL A 392 5.15 2.34 2.38
CA VAL A 392 5.40 2.96 3.70
C VAL A 392 6.89 2.95 4.03
N GLU A 393 7.61 1.86 3.74
CA GLU A 393 9.07 1.78 3.91
C GLU A 393 9.79 2.86 3.11
N GLY A 394 9.42 3.03 1.82
CA GLY A 394 9.99 4.07 0.96
C GLY A 394 9.70 5.49 1.47
N ALA A 395 8.51 5.70 1.99
CA ALA A 395 8.13 6.97 2.61
C ALA A 395 8.98 7.31 3.83
N LEU A 396 9.25 6.33 4.71
CA LEU A 396 10.10 6.50 5.89
C LEU A 396 11.58 6.67 5.51
N LEU A 397 12.09 5.85 4.59
CA LEU A 397 13.47 5.93 4.10
C LEU A 397 13.75 7.30 3.46
N SER A 398 12.80 7.81 2.67
CA SER A 398 12.93 9.13 2.04
C SER A 398 12.99 10.27 3.07
N ALA A 399 12.18 10.19 4.12
CA ALA A 399 12.16 11.16 5.19
C ALA A 399 13.50 11.16 5.95
N ARG A 400 14.03 9.98 6.28
CA ARG A 400 15.36 9.85 6.91
C ARG A 400 16.43 10.45 6.03
N TYR A 401 16.45 10.12 4.74
CA TYR A 401 17.42 10.69 3.79
C TYR A 401 17.32 12.22 3.71
N ALA A 402 16.10 12.76 3.53
CA ALA A 402 15.91 14.20 3.43
C ALA A 402 16.41 14.95 4.68
N VAL A 403 16.11 14.43 5.87
CA VAL A 403 16.57 15.03 7.12
C VAL A 403 18.10 14.89 7.28
N ASP A 404 18.67 13.72 6.95
CA ASP A 404 20.13 13.50 7.01
C ASP A 404 20.87 14.48 6.13
N GLU A 405 20.43 14.68 4.88
CA GLU A 405 21.10 15.58 3.93
C GLU A 405 20.89 17.05 4.29
N SER A 406 19.67 17.44 4.67
CA SER A 406 19.36 18.86 4.99
C SER A 406 19.98 19.35 6.30
N THR A 407 20.37 18.44 7.19
CA THR A 407 20.97 18.79 8.49
C THR A 407 22.48 18.56 8.54
N LYS A 408 23.10 18.11 7.43
CA LYS A 408 24.57 18.07 7.34
C LYS A 408 25.11 19.50 7.47
N THR A 409 25.85 19.75 8.51
CA THR A 409 26.61 21.00 8.62
C THR A 409 27.65 20.96 7.50
N THR A 410 27.59 21.90 6.58
CA THR A 410 28.68 22.13 5.62
C THR A 410 29.90 22.53 6.48
N LEU A 411 30.84 21.60 6.62
CA LEU A 411 32.16 21.85 7.27
C LEU A 411 32.98 22.71 6.35
#